data_1ee022ecfa97226e03d15d1cf0bb92b5
#
_entry.id   1ee022ecfa97226e03d15d1cf0bb92b5
#
_cell.length_a   1.000
_cell.length_b   1.000
_cell.length_c   1.000
_cell.angle_alpha   90.00
_cell.angle_beta   90.00
_cell.angle_gamma   90.00
#
_symmetry.space_group_name_H-M   'P 1'
#
loop_
_entity.id
_entity.type
_entity.pdbx_description
1 polymer ?
#
loop_
_entity_poly.entity_id
_entity_poly.type
_entity_poly.pdbx_seq_one_letter_code
_entity_poly.pdbx_strand_id
1 'polypeptide(L)' 'MDIVKGDILVMKKSHPCGSNRMIVLRSGMDFKLRCEGCGREFMIVRSKAEKNVK' A
#
# COMPACT_ATOMS: atom_id res chain seq x y z
N MET A 1 -8.51 -10.30 -5.05
CA MET A 1 -7.88 -9.92 -3.77
C MET A 1 -8.71 -8.83 -3.10
N ASP A 2 -9.17 -9.08 -1.89
CA ASP A 2 -10.01 -8.13 -1.17
C ASP A 2 -9.18 -7.30 -0.21
N ILE A 3 -8.89 -6.09 -0.64
CA ILE A 3 -8.11 -5.15 0.16
C ILE A 3 -9.08 -4.12 0.72
N VAL A 4 -9.10 -3.98 2.04
CA VAL A 4 -10.01 -3.06 2.72
C VAL A 4 -9.22 -2.07 3.58
N LYS A 5 -9.89 -0.99 3.95
CA LYS A 5 -9.32 0.02 4.85
C LYS A 5 -8.83 -0.65 6.14
N GLY A 6 -7.62 -0.32 6.55
CA GLY A 6 -7.00 -0.86 7.75
C GLY A 6 -6.10 -2.07 7.51
N ASP A 7 -6.14 -2.64 6.31
CA ASP A 7 -5.26 -3.76 5.97
C ASP A 7 -3.82 -3.30 5.86
N ILE A 8 -2.91 -4.21 6.21
CA ILE A 8 -1.48 -3.97 6.02
C ILE A 8 -1.05 -4.76 4.79
N LEU A 9 -0.50 -4.06 3.81
CA LEU A 9 0.02 -4.68 2.59
C LEU A 9 1.53 -4.80 2.70
N VAL A 10 2.05 -6.00 2.46
CA VAL A 10 3.49 -6.21 2.36
C VAL A 10 3.84 -6.19 0.88
N MET A 11 4.56 -5.14 0.47
CA MET A 11 4.89 -4.93 -0.94
C MET A 11 6.11 -5.73 -1.35
N LYS A 12 6.18 -6.13 -2.61
CA LYS A 12 7.34 -6.84 -3.16
C LYS A 12 8.57 -5.94 -3.19
N LYS A 13 8.36 -4.66 -3.48
CA LYS A 13 9.43 -3.67 -3.51
C LYS A 13 9.36 -2.81 -2.26
N SER A 14 10.51 -2.54 -1.66
CA SER A 14 10.55 -1.65 -0.49
C SER A 14 10.41 -0.21 -0.94
N HIS A 15 9.81 0.60 -0.06
CA HIS A 15 9.76 2.05 -0.22
C HIS A 15 11.17 2.63 -0.03
N PRO A 16 11.47 3.80 -0.60
CA PRO A 16 12.79 4.43 -0.42
C PRO A 16 13.26 4.57 1.03
N CYS A 17 12.34 4.61 1.98
CA CYS A 17 12.68 4.65 3.41
C CYS A 17 13.10 3.28 3.97
N GLY A 18 13.06 2.23 3.17
CA GLY A 18 13.45 0.88 3.59
C GLY A 18 12.31 -0.01 4.05
N SER A 19 11.12 0.54 4.27
CA SER A 19 9.96 -0.23 4.70
C SER A 19 9.15 -0.71 3.49
N ASN A 20 8.63 -1.93 3.56
CA ASN A 20 7.75 -2.46 2.53
C ASN A 20 6.33 -2.69 3.03
N ARG A 21 6.00 -2.21 4.23
CA ARG A 21 4.67 -2.38 4.83
C ARG A 21 3.89 -1.09 4.70
N MET A 22 2.68 -1.23 4.13
CA MET A 22 1.81 -0.08 3.86
C MET A 22 0.47 -0.31 4.51
N ILE A 23 -0.10 0.73 5.10
CA ILE A 23 -1.44 0.69 5.68
C ILE A 23 -2.43 1.22 4.65
N VAL A 24 -3.51 0.49 4.42
CA VAL A 24 -4.56 0.93 3.51
C VAL A 24 -5.43 1.97 4.23
N LEU A 25 -5.36 3.20 3.80
CA LEU A 25 -6.17 4.29 4.35
C LEU A 25 -7.52 4.38 3.66
N ARG A 26 -7.57 4.02 2.38
CA ARG A 26 -8.80 4.06 1.60
C ARG A 26 -8.72 3.01 0.49
N SER A 27 -9.82 2.32 0.26
CA SER A 27 -9.90 1.38 -0.85
C SER A 27 -11.06 1.75 -1.76
N GLY A 28 -10.86 1.59 -3.06
CA GLY A 28 -11.81 1.93 -4.10
C GLY A 28 -11.19 1.59 -5.43
N MET A 29 -11.41 2.41 -6.44
CA MET A 29 -10.75 2.24 -7.75
C MET A 29 -9.24 2.45 -7.59
N ASP A 30 -8.85 3.39 -6.73
CA ASP A 30 -7.46 3.59 -6.33
C ASP A 30 -7.33 3.33 -4.84
N PHE A 31 -6.13 2.92 -4.42
CA PHE A 31 -5.85 2.75 -3.00
C PHE A 31 -5.05 3.93 -2.49
N LYS A 32 -5.41 4.44 -1.32
CA LYS A 32 -4.60 5.39 -0.60
C LYS A 32 -3.84 4.64 0.47
N LEU A 33 -2.52 4.68 0.40
CA LEU A 33 -1.64 3.92 1.27
C LEU A 33 -0.76 4.85 2.08
N ARG A 34 -0.37 4.38 3.25
CA ARG A 34 0.57 5.08 4.11
C ARG A 34 1.72 4.14 4.44
N CYS A 35 2.94 4.60 4.21
CA CYS A 35 4.13 3.84 4.56
C CYS A 35 4.30 3.80 6.08
N GLU A 36 4.41 2.62 6.67
CA GLU A 36 4.62 2.49 8.12
C GLU A 36 5.97 3.03 8.56
N GLY A 37 6.97 2.98 7.67
CA GLY A 37 8.32 3.39 8.03
C GLY A 37 8.49 4.90 8.14
N CYS A 38 8.04 5.64 7.14
CA CYS A 38 8.23 7.09 7.10
C CYS A 38 6.93 7.89 7.27
N GLY A 39 5.79 7.22 7.25
CA GLY A 39 4.49 7.87 7.38
C GLY A 39 4.01 8.60 6.15
N ARG A 40 4.70 8.45 5.02
CA ARG A 40 4.32 9.11 3.79
C ARG A 40 3.07 8.47 3.19
N GLU A 41 2.12 9.31 2.78
CA GLU A 41 0.90 8.86 2.13
C GLU A 41 1.00 9.04 0.63
N PHE A 42 0.45 8.09 -0.11
CA PHE A 42 0.44 8.15 -1.57
C PHE A 42 -0.75 7.35 -2.10
N MET A 43 -1.10 7.60 -3.36
CA MET A 43 -2.17 6.85 -4.03
C MET A 43 -1.56 5.97 -5.11
N ILE A 44 -2.16 4.79 -5.28
CA ILE A 44 -1.72 3.82 -6.27
C ILE A 44 -2.97 3.20 -6.91
N VAL A 45 -2.92 3.00 -8.23
CA VAL A 45 -4.03 2.33 -8.91
C VAL A 45 -4.11 0.87 -8.45
N ARG A 46 -5.35 0.37 -8.36
CA ARG A 46 -5.63 -0.95 -7.82
C ARG A 46 -4.82 -2.05 -8.50
N SER A 47 -4.75 -2.04 -9.83
CA SER A 47 -4.03 -3.07 -10.57
C SER A 47 -2.54 -3.10 -10.21
N LYS A 48 -1.92 -1.93 -10.04
CA LYS A 48 -0.52 -1.86 -9.64
C LYS A 48 -0.31 -2.33 -8.21
N ALA A 49 -1.23 -1.98 -7.31
CA ALA A 49 -1.15 -2.42 -5.94
C ALA A 49 -1.19 -3.95 -5.85
N GLU A 50 -2.13 -4.56 -6.57
CA GLU A 50 -2.29 -6.01 -6.56
C GLU A 50 -1.06 -6.73 -7.11
N LYS A 51 -0.39 -6.14 -8.10
CA LYS A 51 0.83 -6.72 -8.66
C LYS A 51 2.02 -6.65 -7.71
N ASN A 52 2.05 -5.67 -6.84
CA ASN A 52 3.18 -5.42 -5.94
C ASN A 52 3.02 -6.02 -4.55
N VAL A 53 1.87 -6.55 -4.23
CA VAL A 53 1.63 -7.21 -2.93
C VAL A 53 2.14 -8.64 -2.99
N LYS A 54 2.85 -9.04 -1.95
CA LYS A 54 3.31 -10.42 -1.82
C LYS A 54 2.18 -11.40 -1.59
#